data_2702c0efff04e36b74a4a945f8db1444
#
_entry.id   2702c0efff04e36b74a4a945f8db1444
#
_cell.length_a   1.000
_cell.length_b   1.000
_cell.length_c   1.000
_cell.angle_alpha   90.00
_cell.angle_beta   90.00
_cell.angle_gamma   90.00
#
_symmetry.space_group_name_H-M   'P 1'
#
loop_
_entity.id
_entity.type
_entity.pdbx_description
1 polymer ?
#
loop_
_entity_poly.entity_id
_entity_poly.type
_entity_poly.pdbx_seq_one_letter_code
_entity_poly.pdbx_strand_id
1 'polypeptide(L)'
;MLTINETRLLNRIHALGAVGIDADGRRTRLAASDEDKAGRDLVSRWMREAGLTVVTDYIGNLFGIWTPEGCAETEPVMTGSHIDTVINAGQFDGCYGVLAALEVVETLKASGFVPARPIAVVAFTNEEGVRYAPDMLGSLVYAGGYPLEQALATVGTDGAVLGKELKRIGYAGTVAPGFLKPCAFVEAHIEQGPILETEGITIGAVEDLQGISWQRITIEGEQNHAGTTPTVYRADAGLAAAKVMTFLRSRCELPGSRTVATTGCIAFEPNAINVIPGKAVFTVDVRNPDAAQLCAEEQALADYLTELEKTDRVKITTERLSRFAPVLFDEGIVRLVEDSAAARSLSCRRMTSGAGQDAQMLARICPTAMIFVPSVRGISHNPLELTHDADVAAGANVLLDVVAQLAAK
;
A
#
# COMPACT_ATOMS: atom_id res chain seq x y z
N MET A 1 -4.59 19.21 -25.28
CA MET A 1 -4.31 18.57 -23.99
C MET A 1 -2.86 18.10 -24.02
N LEU A 2 -2.08 18.35 -22.95
CA LEU A 2 -0.70 17.86 -22.86
C LEU A 2 -0.71 16.34 -22.76
N THR A 3 0.37 15.70 -23.24
CA THR A 3 0.53 14.24 -23.19
C THR A 3 1.95 13.91 -22.75
N ILE A 4 2.12 12.93 -21.89
CA ILE A 4 3.43 12.47 -21.39
C ILE A 4 4.26 11.86 -22.53
N ASN A 5 5.55 11.73 -22.31
CA ASN A 5 6.40 10.92 -23.19
C ASN A 5 6.37 9.44 -22.73
N GLU A 6 5.45 8.68 -23.29
CA GLU A 6 5.24 7.27 -22.97
C GLU A 6 6.52 6.42 -23.09
N THR A 7 7.27 6.60 -24.17
CA THR A 7 8.53 5.86 -24.38
C THR A 7 9.53 6.12 -23.26
N ARG A 8 9.65 7.36 -22.81
CA ARG A 8 10.56 7.72 -21.71
C ARG A 8 10.11 7.08 -20.40
N LEU A 9 8.81 7.14 -20.08
CA LEU A 9 8.23 6.52 -18.89
C LEU A 9 8.49 5.02 -18.87
N LEU A 10 8.11 4.31 -19.93
CA LEU A 10 8.28 2.86 -20.03
C LEU A 10 9.76 2.44 -19.95
N ASN A 11 10.64 3.15 -20.65
CA ASN A 11 12.08 2.88 -20.56
C ASN A 11 12.63 3.04 -19.13
N ARG A 12 12.13 4.02 -18.36
CA ARG A 12 12.51 4.19 -16.95
C ARG A 12 11.96 3.10 -16.05
N ILE A 13 10.72 2.68 -16.27
CA ILE A 13 10.12 1.54 -15.56
C ILE A 13 10.97 0.29 -15.78
N HIS A 14 11.32 -0.03 -17.04
CA HIS A 14 12.16 -1.17 -17.33
C HIS A 14 13.57 -1.04 -16.74
N ALA A 15 14.19 0.14 -16.82
CA ALA A 15 15.52 0.37 -16.28
C ALA A 15 15.58 0.25 -14.76
N LEU A 16 14.59 0.81 -14.03
CA LEU A 16 14.47 0.63 -12.58
C LEU A 16 14.08 -0.81 -12.24
N GLY A 17 13.22 -1.42 -13.05
CA GLY A 17 12.82 -2.82 -12.95
C GLY A 17 13.98 -3.79 -13.11
N ALA A 18 15.08 -3.42 -13.79
CA ALA A 18 16.28 -4.24 -13.90
C ALA A 18 17.19 -4.18 -12.66
N VAL A 19 16.97 -3.21 -11.76
CA VAL A 19 17.76 -3.08 -10.53
C VAL A 19 17.27 -4.06 -9.47
N GLY A 20 18.19 -4.87 -8.93
CA GLY A 20 17.90 -5.86 -7.90
C GLY A 20 17.46 -7.22 -8.47
N ILE A 21 17.71 -7.49 -9.76
CA ILE A 21 17.50 -8.82 -10.35
C ILE A 21 18.73 -9.70 -10.03
N ASP A 22 18.49 -10.84 -9.39
CA ASP A 22 19.51 -11.83 -9.07
C ASP A 22 19.81 -12.78 -10.27
N ALA A 23 20.74 -13.72 -10.06
CA ALA A 23 21.14 -14.69 -11.08
C ALA A 23 20.01 -15.64 -11.52
N ASP A 24 18.96 -15.79 -10.70
CA ASP A 24 17.78 -16.61 -11.00
C ASP A 24 16.66 -15.79 -11.66
N GLY A 25 16.90 -14.50 -11.92
CA GLY A 25 15.94 -13.60 -12.53
C GLY A 25 14.88 -13.03 -11.55
N ARG A 26 15.09 -13.18 -10.22
CA ARG A 26 14.18 -12.70 -9.19
C ARG A 26 14.52 -11.26 -8.84
N ARG A 27 13.52 -10.37 -8.89
CA ARG A 27 13.68 -8.96 -8.51
C ARG A 27 13.43 -8.80 -7.02
N THR A 28 14.42 -8.25 -6.30
CA THR A 28 14.30 -7.92 -4.88
C THR A 28 15.09 -6.67 -4.60
N ARG A 29 14.42 -5.65 -4.07
CA ARG A 29 15.01 -4.35 -3.73
C ARG A 29 14.48 -3.91 -2.37
N LEU A 30 14.94 -4.59 -1.31
CA LEU A 30 14.50 -4.30 0.05
C LEU A 30 15.03 -2.95 0.53
N ALA A 31 14.23 -2.25 1.31
CA ALA A 31 14.55 -0.93 1.84
C ALA A 31 15.96 -0.86 2.48
N ALA A 32 16.70 0.18 2.14
CA ALA A 32 18.08 0.44 2.60
C ALA A 32 19.09 -0.69 2.31
N SER A 33 18.83 -1.56 1.32
CA SER A 33 19.79 -2.51 0.79
C SER A 33 20.73 -1.87 -0.27
N ASP A 34 21.68 -2.63 -0.79
CA ASP A 34 22.55 -2.16 -1.88
C ASP A 34 21.76 -2.02 -3.20
N GLU A 35 20.77 -2.88 -3.40
CA GLU A 35 19.84 -2.82 -4.53
C GLU A 35 18.94 -1.57 -4.43
N ASP A 36 18.43 -1.25 -3.24
CA ASP A 36 17.69 -0.01 -3.00
C ASP A 36 18.57 1.22 -3.23
N LYS A 37 19.83 1.17 -2.76
CA LYS A 37 20.81 2.22 -3.10
C LYS A 37 20.93 2.44 -4.61
N ALA A 38 21.11 1.36 -5.36
CA ALA A 38 21.25 1.45 -6.82
C ALA A 38 19.99 2.03 -7.48
N GLY A 39 18.80 1.64 -7.02
CA GLY A 39 17.53 2.22 -7.45
C GLY A 39 17.41 3.71 -7.13
N ARG A 40 17.74 4.10 -5.90
CA ARG A 40 17.75 5.50 -5.45
C ARG A 40 18.76 6.35 -6.21
N ASP A 41 19.95 5.83 -6.46
CA ASP A 41 20.98 6.51 -7.26
C ASP A 41 20.48 6.78 -8.70
N LEU A 42 19.78 5.80 -9.29
CA LEU A 42 19.19 5.89 -10.60
C LEU A 42 18.08 6.96 -10.66
N VAL A 43 17.12 6.90 -9.74
CA VAL A 43 16.01 7.86 -9.66
C VAL A 43 16.53 9.27 -9.33
N SER A 44 17.47 9.40 -8.38
CA SER A 44 18.12 10.69 -8.06
C SER A 44 18.82 11.32 -9.24
N ARG A 45 19.47 10.49 -10.07
CA ARG A 45 20.12 10.96 -11.31
C ARG A 45 19.08 11.53 -12.28
N TRP A 46 18.00 10.79 -12.55
CA TRP A 46 16.93 11.26 -13.43
C TRP A 46 16.24 12.52 -12.92
N MET A 47 16.00 12.64 -11.62
CA MET A 47 15.49 13.87 -11.02
C MET A 47 16.43 15.06 -11.28
N ARG A 48 17.76 14.89 -11.13
CA ARG A 48 18.74 15.95 -11.41
C ARG A 48 18.81 16.29 -12.90
N GLU A 49 18.79 15.27 -13.78
CA GLU A 49 18.75 15.46 -15.25
C GLU A 49 17.51 16.23 -15.68
N ALA A 50 16.36 16.00 -15.01
CA ALA A 50 15.13 16.77 -15.19
C ALA A 50 15.21 18.19 -14.60
N GLY A 51 16.33 18.54 -13.96
CA GLY A 51 16.55 19.87 -13.34
C GLY A 51 15.72 20.08 -12.10
N LEU A 52 15.53 19.04 -11.29
CA LEU A 52 14.92 19.10 -9.96
C LEU A 52 16.00 19.28 -8.88
N THR A 53 15.67 19.99 -7.81
CA THR A 53 16.48 20.01 -6.59
C THR A 53 16.23 18.73 -5.82
N VAL A 54 17.28 17.89 -5.70
CA VAL A 54 17.17 16.60 -5.01
C VAL A 54 17.53 16.74 -3.54
N VAL A 55 16.61 16.34 -2.66
CA VAL A 55 16.76 16.40 -1.19
C VAL A 55 16.38 15.04 -0.60
N THR A 56 17.06 14.64 0.47
CA THR A 56 16.72 13.43 1.25
C THR A 56 16.48 13.85 2.69
N ASP A 57 15.43 13.34 3.31
CA ASP A 57 15.15 13.57 4.72
C ASP A 57 15.85 12.54 5.63
N TYR A 58 15.78 12.73 6.96
CA TYR A 58 16.49 11.89 7.92
C TYR A 58 16.05 10.42 7.93
N ILE A 59 14.83 10.10 7.47
CA ILE A 59 14.37 8.70 7.33
C ILE A 59 14.66 8.13 5.94
N GLY A 60 15.30 8.91 5.06
CA GLY A 60 15.71 8.46 3.74
C GLY A 60 14.67 8.68 2.63
N ASN A 61 13.56 9.34 2.88
CA ASN A 61 12.63 9.71 1.82
C ASN A 61 13.34 10.63 0.82
N LEU A 62 13.23 10.30 -0.47
CA LEU A 62 13.91 10.99 -1.55
C LEU A 62 12.94 11.94 -2.25
N PHE A 63 13.30 13.23 -2.35
CA PHE A 63 12.48 14.26 -2.99
C PHE A 63 13.21 14.86 -4.19
N GLY A 64 12.47 15.07 -5.28
CA GLY A 64 12.86 15.89 -6.42
C GLY A 64 11.92 17.10 -6.51
N ILE A 65 12.40 18.30 -6.27
CA ILE A 65 11.58 19.51 -6.13
C ILE A 65 11.79 20.42 -7.35
N TRP A 66 10.71 20.77 -8.02
CA TRP A 66 10.68 21.80 -9.04
C TRP A 66 10.03 23.07 -8.47
N THR A 67 10.85 24.11 -8.29
CA THR A 67 10.41 25.45 -7.92
C THR A 67 10.72 26.39 -9.09
N PRO A 68 9.71 26.80 -9.90
CA PRO A 68 9.92 27.73 -10.99
C PRO A 68 10.36 29.10 -10.51
N GLU A 69 11.04 29.86 -11.39
CA GLU A 69 11.39 31.26 -11.12
C GLU A 69 10.13 32.10 -10.91
N GLY A 70 10.12 32.90 -9.85
CA GLY A 70 8.96 33.72 -9.46
C GLY A 70 7.83 32.96 -8.76
N CYS A 71 7.95 31.65 -8.57
CA CYS A 71 7.04 30.89 -7.71
C CYS A 71 7.27 31.26 -6.25
N ALA A 72 6.21 31.60 -5.53
CA ALA A 72 6.31 31.84 -4.09
C ALA A 72 6.77 30.58 -3.36
N GLU A 73 7.46 30.73 -2.22
CA GLU A 73 7.70 29.61 -1.29
C GLU A 73 6.36 29.20 -0.65
N THR A 74 5.54 28.49 -1.42
CA THR A 74 4.24 28.00 -1.03
C THR A 74 4.29 26.49 -0.82
N GLU A 75 3.27 25.96 -0.20
CA GLU A 75 3.10 24.52 -0.02
C GLU A 75 3.03 23.81 -1.38
N PRO A 76 3.89 22.82 -1.65
CA PRO A 76 3.96 22.16 -2.96
C PRO A 76 2.77 21.25 -3.22
N VAL A 77 2.45 21.01 -4.49
CA VAL A 77 1.76 19.78 -4.88
C VAL A 77 2.78 18.64 -4.84
N MET A 78 2.51 17.60 -4.07
CA MET A 78 3.38 16.43 -3.97
C MET A 78 2.76 15.24 -4.68
N THR A 79 3.59 14.45 -5.37
CA THR A 79 3.19 13.23 -6.06
C THR A 79 4.34 12.22 -6.03
N GLY A 80 4.04 10.95 -6.03
CA GLY A 80 5.03 9.88 -5.98
C GLY A 80 4.46 8.64 -5.31
N SER A 81 5.33 7.79 -4.80
CA SER A 81 5.06 6.52 -4.14
C SER A 81 6.37 6.01 -3.51
N HIS A 82 6.71 4.72 -3.69
CA HIS A 82 7.94 4.10 -3.21
C HIS A 82 8.72 3.41 -4.35
N ILE A 83 9.94 2.97 -4.05
CA ILE A 83 10.75 2.18 -4.98
C ILE A 83 11.33 0.90 -4.36
N ASP A 84 11.21 0.71 -3.04
CA ASP A 84 11.49 -0.60 -2.44
C ASP A 84 10.44 -1.62 -2.89
N THR A 85 10.77 -2.90 -2.79
CA THR A 85 9.93 -3.99 -3.29
C THR A 85 9.85 -5.12 -2.28
N VAL A 86 8.81 -5.96 -2.39
CA VAL A 86 8.80 -7.28 -1.76
C VAL A 86 9.88 -8.19 -2.36
N ILE A 87 10.04 -9.39 -1.78
CA ILE A 87 10.95 -10.42 -2.31
C ILE A 87 10.33 -11.02 -3.58
N ASN A 88 11.12 -11.12 -4.65
CA ASN A 88 10.70 -11.65 -5.95
C ASN A 88 9.49 -10.90 -6.54
N ALA A 89 9.58 -9.59 -6.59
CA ALA A 89 8.54 -8.65 -6.97
C ALA A 89 8.35 -8.48 -8.48
N GLY A 90 7.27 -7.79 -8.84
CA GLY A 90 7.06 -7.17 -10.14
C GLY A 90 7.91 -5.91 -10.37
N GLN A 91 7.60 -5.15 -11.42
CA GLN A 91 8.36 -3.93 -11.75
C GLN A 91 7.54 -2.64 -11.63
N PHE A 92 6.24 -2.75 -11.37
CA PHE A 92 5.33 -1.60 -11.40
C PHE A 92 4.99 -1.08 -10.01
N ASP A 93 4.85 -1.99 -9.05
CA ASP A 93 4.45 -1.71 -7.67
C ASP A 93 5.31 -0.59 -7.06
N GLY A 94 4.67 0.51 -6.65
CA GLY A 94 5.31 1.75 -6.19
C GLY A 94 6.13 2.49 -7.25
N CYS A 95 6.99 1.76 -7.97
CA CYS A 95 7.90 2.33 -8.98
C CYS A 95 7.16 3.12 -10.06
N TYR A 96 5.98 2.65 -10.46
CA TYR A 96 5.14 3.34 -11.42
C TYR A 96 4.77 4.75 -10.93
N GLY A 97 4.33 4.89 -9.68
CA GLY A 97 3.92 6.18 -9.11
C GLY A 97 5.06 7.22 -9.10
N VAL A 98 6.27 6.80 -8.69
CA VAL A 98 7.45 7.67 -8.68
C VAL A 98 7.85 8.09 -10.09
N LEU A 99 7.88 7.16 -11.03
CA LEU A 99 8.33 7.43 -12.40
C LEU A 99 7.29 8.19 -13.22
N ALA A 100 5.99 7.94 -13.00
CA ALA A 100 4.90 8.73 -13.57
C ALA A 100 4.95 10.17 -13.05
N ALA A 101 5.19 10.38 -11.76
CA ALA A 101 5.35 11.70 -11.18
C ALA A 101 6.52 12.48 -11.79
N LEU A 102 7.67 11.82 -11.97
CA LEU A 102 8.82 12.43 -12.62
C LEU A 102 8.54 12.78 -14.08
N GLU A 103 7.87 11.88 -14.81
CA GLU A 103 7.47 12.11 -16.20
C GLU A 103 6.50 13.29 -16.34
N VAL A 104 5.55 13.44 -15.41
CA VAL A 104 4.63 14.57 -15.34
C VAL A 104 5.39 15.88 -15.21
N VAL A 105 6.35 15.98 -14.30
CA VAL A 105 7.15 17.20 -14.11
C VAL A 105 7.95 17.54 -15.36
N GLU A 106 8.59 16.57 -16.00
CA GLU A 106 9.35 16.82 -17.23
C GLU A 106 8.45 17.26 -18.40
N THR A 107 7.26 16.68 -18.51
CA THR A 107 6.28 17.07 -19.53
C THR A 107 5.79 18.50 -19.31
N LEU A 108 5.47 18.88 -18.06
CA LEU A 108 5.07 20.25 -17.72
C LEU A 108 6.18 21.25 -18.03
N LYS A 109 7.42 20.94 -17.63
CA LYS A 109 8.59 21.81 -17.94
C LYS A 109 8.79 21.95 -19.44
N ALA A 110 8.75 20.87 -20.19
CA ALA A 110 8.94 20.91 -21.65
C ALA A 110 7.84 21.68 -22.40
N SER A 111 6.63 21.73 -21.83
CA SER A 111 5.50 22.49 -22.40
C SER A 111 5.57 24.00 -22.14
N GLY A 112 6.48 24.46 -21.29
CA GLY A 112 6.54 25.85 -20.83
C GLY A 112 5.45 26.18 -19.78
N PHE A 113 4.83 25.17 -19.16
CA PHE A 113 3.90 25.39 -18.07
C PHE A 113 4.61 26.07 -16.89
N VAL A 114 4.00 27.11 -16.34
CA VAL A 114 4.49 27.82 -15.15
C VAL A 114 3.52 27.56 -13.99
N PRO A 115 3.86 26.67 -13.06
CA PRO A 115 2.99 26.41 -11.92
C PRO A 115 3.01 27.58 -10.94
N ALA A 116 1.88 27.83 -10.28
CA ALA A 116 1.76 28.80 -9.19
C ALA A 116 2.38 28.29 -7.86
N ARG A 117 2.62 26.98 -7.77
CA ARG A 117 3.18 26.28 -6.60
C ARG A 117 4.31 25.37 -7.01
N PRO A 118 5.31 25.10 -6.15
CA PRO A 118 6.28 24.05 -6.42
C PRO A 118 5.60 22.69 -6.62
N ILE A 119 6.26 21.82 -7.39
CA ILE A 119 5.84 20.42 -7.53
C ILE A 119 6.97 19.54 -6.97
N ALA A 120 6.64 18.62 -6.07
CA ALA A 120 7.58 17.70 -5.44
C ALA A 120 7.26 16.25 -5.83
N VAL A 121 8.23 15.58 -6.44
CA VAL A 121 8.22 14.14 -6.66
C VAL A 121 8.85 13.47 -5.46
N VAL A 122 8.22 12.45 -4.89
CA VAL A 122 8.74 11.73 -3.71
C VAL A 122 8.84 10.23 -3.96
N ALA A 123 9.90 9.62 -3.42
CA ALA A 123 10.01 8.17 -3.21
C ALA A 123 10.18 7.93 -1.71
N PHE A 124 9.15 7.37 -1.07
CA PHE A 124 9.16 7.07 0.35
C PHE A 124 10.00 5.83 0.66
N THR A 125 10.48 5.74 1.90
CA THR A 125 11.37 4.68 2.37
C THR A 125 10.58 3.58 3.05
N ASN A 126 10.81 2.31 2.65
CA ASN A 126 10.27 1.12 3.33
C ASN A 126 8.74 1.15 3.40
N GLU A 127 8.10 1.33 2.25
CA GLU A 127 6.66 1.25 2.15
C GLU A 127 6.19 -0.18 2.37
N GLU A 128 6.84 -1.14 1.74
CA GLU A 128 6.51 -2.57 1.77
C GLU A 128 6.65 -3.24 3.16
N GLY A 129 7.43 -2.67 4.05
CA GLY A 129 7.61 -3.21 5.40
C GLY A 129 8.33 -4.56 5.49
N VAL A 130 8.83 -5.10 4.39
CA VAL A 130 9.41 -6.47 4.31
C VAL A 130 10.69 -6.60 5.11
N ARG A 131 11.57 -5.60 5.05
CA ARG A 131 12.82 -5.60 5.80
C ARG A 131 12.64 -5.00 7.18
N TYR A 132 11.90 -3.90 7.29
CA TYR A 132 11.67 -3.17 8.54
C TYR A 132 10.17 -2.98 8.78
N ALA A 133 9.67 -3.39 9.94
CA ALA A 133 8.29 -3.14 10.34
C ALA A 133 8.19 -1.80 11.12
N PRO A 134 7.08 -1.08 10.99
CA PRO A 134 5.93 -1.36 10.15
C PRO A 134 6.16 -1.02 8.66
N ASP A 135 5.22 -1.40 7.82
CA ASP A 135 5.07 -0.91 6.45
C ASP A 135 4.79 0.61 6.41
N MET A 136 4.90 1.22 5.23
CA MET A 136 4.74 2.67 5.01
C MET A 136 5.58 3.54 5.96
N LEU A 137 6.72 3.02 6.44
CA LEU A 137 7.48 3.63 7.53
C LEU A 137 7.96 5.05 7.18
N GLY A 138 8.42 5.27 5.96
CA GLY A 138 8.91 6.56 5.49
C GLY A 138 7.82 7.64 5.46
N SER A 139 6.68 7.35 4.86
CA SER A 139 5.53 8.26 4.81
C SER A 139 4.86 8.44 6.18
N LEU A 140 4.82 7.39 7.01
CA LEU A 140 4.29 7.44 8.35
C LEU A 140 5.10 8.40 9.25
N VAL A 141 6.45 8.31 9.20
CA VAL A 141 7.35 9.23 9.91
C VAL A 141 7.21 10.65 9.33
N TYR A 142 7.13 10.77 8.00
CA TYR A 142 6.96 12.06 7.33
C TYR A 142 5.67 12.78 7.76
N ALA A 143 4.57 12.03 7.90
CA ALA A 143 3.29 12.53 8.38
C ALA A 143 3.21 12.71 9.91
N GLY A 144 4.29 12.47 10.65
CA GLY A 144 4.32 12.61 12.11
C GLY A 144 3.60 11.49 12.87
N GLY A 145 3.26 10.39 12.20
CA GLY A 145 2.55 9.26 12.79
C GLY A 145 3.43 8.27 13.53
N TYR A 146 4.77 8.37 13.39
CA TYR A 146 5.73 7.52 14.08
C TYR A 146 7.00 8.32 14.43
N PRO A 147 7.57 8.17 15.65
CA PRO A 147 8.75 8.92 16.04
C PRO A 147 9.99 8.53 15.21
N LEU A 148 10.69 9.54 14.67
CA LEU A 148 11.87 9.34 13.83
C LEU A 148 12.95 8.48 14.50
N GLU A 149 13.25 8.74 15.76
CA GLU A 149 14.29 8.00 16.50
C GLU A 149 13.94 6.52 16.64
N GLN A 150 12.67 6.18 16.85
CA GLN A 150 12.21 4.81 16.92
C GLN A 150 12.29 4.14 15.55
N ALA A 151 11.89 4.85 14.48
CA ALA A 151 12.01 4.35 13.12
C ALA A 151 13.46 4.06 12.75
N LEU A 152 14.38 4.97 13.03
CA LEU A 152 15.81 4.77 12.78
C LEU A 152 16.44 3.64 13.62
N ALA A 153 15.85 3.33 14.78
CA ALA A 153 16.29 2.23 15.64
C ALA A 153 15.68 0.88 15.28
N THR A 154 14.75 0.84 14.31
CA THR A 154 14.11 -0.42 13.89
C THR A 154 15.13 -1.43 13.41
N VAL A 155 15.02 -2.66 13.94
CA VAL A 155 15.85 -3.81 13.57
C VAL A 155 15.12 -4.59 12.48
N GLY A 156 15.79 -4.78 11.37
CA GLY A 156 15.26 -5.53 10.22
C GLY A 156 15.23 -7.04 10.47
N THR A 157 14.55 -7.74 9.56
CA THR A 157 14.45 -9.22 9.56
C THR A 157 15.81 -9.93 9.44
N ASP A 158 16.81 -9.23 8.93
CA ASP A 158 18.21 -9.64 8.82
C ASP A 158 19.10 -9.19 9.98
N GLY A 159 18.53 -8.53 11.00
CA GLY A 159 19.26 -7.98 12.16
C GLY A 159 19.92 -6.62 11.91
N ALA A 160 19.80 -6.04 10.71
CA ALA A 160 20.35 -4.73 10.40
C ALA A 160 19.48 -3.61 11.00
N VAL A 161 20.10 -2.50 11.43
CA VAL A 161 19.39 -1.34 11.98
C VAL A 161 19.20 -0.29 10.90
N LEU A 162 17.95 0.15 10.64
CA LEU A 162 17.59 1.04 9.55
C LEU A 162 18.46 2.30 9.47
N GLY A 163 18.62 3.02 10.58
CA GLY A 163 19.41 4.25 10.59
C GLY A 163 20.90 4.03 10.30
N LYS A 164 21.45 2.83 10.61
CA LYS A 164 22.84 2.47 10.26
C LYS A 164 22.92 2.16 8.75
N GLU A 165 21.95 1.44 8.22
CA GLU A 165 21.90 1.09 6.80
C GLU A 165 21.70 2.33 5.93
N LEU A 166 20.80 3.24 6.29
CA LEU A 166 20.64 4.52 5.57
C LEU A 166 21.96 5.32 5.52
N LYS A 167 22.73 5.33 6.61
CA LYS A 167 24.08 5.94 6.63
C LYS A 167 25.04 5.19 5.74
N ARG A 168 25.04 3.85 5.78
CA ARG A 168 25.92 2.99 4.98
C ARG A 168 25.71 3.21 3.49
N ILE A 169 24.45 3.29 3.05
CA ILE A 169 24.12 3.49 1.63
C ILE A 169 24.16 4.97 1.19
N GLY A 170 24.38 5.92 2.13
CA GLY A 170 24.47 7.35 1.85
C GLY A 170 23.14 8.08 1.69
N TYR A 171 22.05 7.51 2.22
CA TYR A 171 20.70 8.08 2.18
C TYR A 171 20.14 8.48 3.55
N ALA A 172 20.96 8.57 4.59
CA ALA A 172 20.63 9.33 5.78
C ALA A 172 20.69 10.82 5.43
N GLY A 173 19.53 11.43 5.18
CA GLY A 173 19.44 12.77 4.64
C GLY A 173 19.79 13.89 5.59
N THR A 174 19.53 15.13 5.17
CA THR A 174 19.98 16.36 5.86
C THR A 174 18.85 17.24 6.37
N VAL A 175 17.59 16.91 6.05
CA VAL A 175 16.42 17.68 6.47
C VAL A 175 15.48 16.82 7.32
N ALA A 176 14.70 17.45 8.18
CA ALA A 176 13.73 16.73 9.00
C ALA A 176 12.56 16.21 8.14
N PRO A 177 11.97 15.03 8.44
CA PRO A 177 10.71 14.61 7.86
C PRO A 177 9.63 15.68 8.07
N GLY A 178 8.76 15.90 7.08
CA GLY A 178 7.76 16.96 7.11
C GLY A 178 8.30 18.37 6.84
N PHE A 179 9.53 18.51 6.33
CA PHE A 179 10.14 19.80 5.96
C PHE A 179 9.37 20.56 4.85
N LEU A 180 8.68 19.84 3.99
CA LEU A 180 7.68 20.36 3.06
C LEU A 180 6.29 20.05 3.61
N LYS A 181 5.40 21.04 3.57
CA LYS A 181 3.98 20.83 3.88
C LYS A 181 3.21 20.81 2.57
N PRO A 182 2.83 19.66 2.03
CA PRO A 182 2.12 19.61 0.77
C PRO A 182 0.71 20.21 0.91
N CYS A 183 0.27 20.98 -0.10
CA CYS A 183 -1.11 21.43 -0.20
C CYS A 183 -2.03 20.30 -0.71
N ALA A 184 -1.47 19.34 -1.44
CA ALA A 184 -2.13 18.14 -1.92
C ALA A 184 -1.11 17.03 -2.20
N PHE A 185 -1.54 15.77 -2.09
CA PHE A 185 -0.78 14.60 -2.52
C PHE A 185 -1.61 13.75 -3.48
N VAL A 186 -1.00 13.32 -4.58
CA VAL A 186 -1.65 12.42 -5.55
C VAL A 186 -0.69 11.28 -5.87
N GLU A 187 -1.15 10.05 -5.66
CA GLU A 187 -0.38 8.85 -5.94
C GLU A 187 -0.99 8.08 -7.12
N ALA A 188 -0.21 7.87 -8.19
CA ALA A 188 -0.56 6.91 -9.22
C ALA A 188 -0.02 5.53 -8.85
N HIS A 189 -0.85 4.50 -8.96
CA HIS A 189 -0.46 3.15 -8.60
C HIS A 189 -1.15 2.11 -9.48
N ILE A 190 -0.65 0.89 -9.51
CA ILE A 190 -1.38 -0.25 -10.06
C ILE A 190 -2.47 -0.68 -9.07
N GLU A 191 -3.57 -1.25 -9.56
CA GLU A 191 -4.68 -1.66 -8.69
C GLU A 191 -4.30 -2.76 -7.69
N GLN A 192 -3.36 -3.61 -8.05
CA GLN A 192 -3.00 -4.84 -7.30
C GLN A 192 -4.20 -5.80 -7.12
N GLY A 193 -5.25 -5.57 -7.86
CA GLY A 193 -6.53 -6.28 -7.83
C GLY A 193 -7.10 -6.51 -9.24
N PRO A 194 -8.13 -7.33 -9.39
CA PRO A 194 -8.65 -7.75 -10.69
C PRO A 194 -9.82 -6.92 -11.21
N ILE A 195 -10.28 -5.87 -10.50
CA ILE A 195 -11.57 -5.24 -10.75
C ILE A 195 -11.55 -4.46 -12.06
N LEU A 196 -10.55 -3.59 -12.24
CA LEU A 196 -10.45 -2.72 -13.41
C LEU A 196 -10.31 -3.55 -14.70
N GLU A 197 -9.44 -4.56 -14.71
CA GLU A 197 -9.28 -5.46 -15.85
C GLU A 197 -10.59 -6.22 -16.14
N THR A 198 -11.22 -6.81 -15.12
CA THR A 198 -12.44 -7.61 -15.26
C THR A 198 -13.61 -6.78 -15.82
N GLU A 199 -13.70 -5.52 -15.42
CA GLU A 199 -14.76 -4.61 -15.86
C GLU A 199 -14.41 -3.83 -17.13
N GLY A 200 -13.19 -3.95 -17.65
CA GLY A 200 -12.71 -3.20 -18.82
C GLY A 200 -12.63 -1.69 -18.56
N ILE A 201 -12.28 -1.29 -17.34
CA ILE A 201 -12.15 0.11 -16.90
C ILE A 201 -10.67 0.49 -16.89
N THR A 202 -10.34 1.63 -17.49
CA THR A 202 -8.96 2.10 -17.63
C THR A 202 -8.44 2.78 -16.37
N ILE A 203 -9.28 3.56 -15.68
CA ILE A 203 -8.88 4.40 -14.53
C ILE A 203 -9.74 4.09 -13.31
N GLY A 204 -9.08 3.85 -12.19
CA GLY A 204 -9.69 3.83 -10.86
C GLY A 204 -9.47 5.19 -10.17
N ALA A 205 -10.56 5.94 -9.91
CA ALA A 205 -10.53 7.08 -9.02
C ALA A 205 -10.71 6.57 -7.59
N VAL A 206 -9.62 6.51 -6.82
CA VAL A 206 -9.66 5.91 -5.48
C VAL A 206 -10.23 6.91 -4.49
N GLU A 207 -11.37 6.58 -3.90
CA GLU A 207 -12.09 7.46 -2.97
C GLU A 207 -11.85 7.14 -1.50
N ASP A 208 -11.40 5.91 -1.21
CA ASP A 208 -11.11 5.48 0.16
C ASP A 208 -10.08 4.33 0.18
N LEU A 209 -9.54 4.09 1.36
CA LEU A 209 -8.69 2.95 1.66
C LEU A 209 -9.29 2.22 2.86
N GLN A 210 -9.43 0.91 2.74
CA GLN A 210 -10.08 0.13 3.78
C GLN A 210 -9.29 0.08 5.09
N GLY A 211 -10.03 0.12 6.20
CA GLY A 211 -9.47 -0.16 7.52
C GLY A 211 -9.18 -1.64 7.69
N ILE A 212 -8.27 -1.95 8.58
CA ILE A 212 -7.77 -3.31 8.84
C ILE A 212 -7.91 -3.62 10.32
N SER A 213 -8.36 -4.85 10.62
CA SER A 213 -8.39 -5.41 11.97
C SER A 213 -7.79 -6.83 11.94
N TRP A 214 -6.60 -6.98 12.48
CA TRP A 214 -5.93 -8.26 12.61
C TRP A 214 -6.02 -8.79 14.03
N GLN A 215 -6.46 -10.03 14.16
CA GLN A 215 -6.59 -10.70 15.42
C GLN A 215 -5.99 -12.11 15.35
N ARG A 216 -5.39 -12.56 16.44
CA ARG A 216 -5.09 -13.98 16.69
C ARG A 216 -6.14 -14.53 17.60
N ILE A 217 -6.74 -15.67 17.21
CA ILE A 217 -7.73 -16.37 17.99
C ILE A 217 -7.14 -17.71 18.41
N THR A 218 -7.21 -18.00 19.71
CA THR A 218 -6.85 -19.30 20.27
C THR A 218 -8.10 -19.94 20.86
N ILE A 219 -8.41 -21.15 20.40
CA ILE A 219 -9.51 -21.96 20.89
C ILE A 219 -8.93 -23.17 21.61
N GLU A 220 -9.30 -23.35 22.87
CA GLU A 220 -8.95 -24.51 23.71
C GLU A 220 -10.19 -25.36 23.90
N GLY A 221 -10.11 -26.61 23.48
CA GLY A 221 -11.11 -27.67 23.66
C GLY A 221 -10.51 -28.83 24.42
N GLU A 222 -10.99 -30.06 24.10
CA GLU A 222 -10.53 -31.31 24.74
C GLU A 222 -10.01 -32.28 23.69
N GLN A 223 -8.72 -32.60 23.78
CA GLN A 223 -8.11 -33.66 22.97
C GLN A 223 -8.68 -35.01 23.32
N ASN A 224 -9.14 -35.78 22.32
CA ASN A 224 -9.69 -37.11 22.55
C ASN A 224 -9.58 -37.98 21.30
N HIS A 225 -9.90 -39.28 21.43
CA HIS A 225 -9.83 -40.22 20.32
C HIS A 225 -10.96 -39.96 19.29
N ALA A 226 -10.59 -39.76 18.01
CA ALA A 226 -11.52 -39.38 16.97
C ALA A 226 -12.64 -40.40 16.67
N GLY A 227 -12.38 -41.71 16.88
CA GLY A 227 -13.34 -42.76 16.59
C GLY A 227 -14.23 -43.18 17.77
N THR A 228 -13.74 -43.08 19.01
CA THR A 228 -14.46 -43.55 20.19
C THR A 228 -15.22 -42.46 20.94
N THR A 229 -14.99 -41.19 20.61
CA THR A 229 -15.67 -40.07 21.25
C THR A 229 -16.88 -39.62 20.41
N PRO A 230 -18.12 -39.92 20.83
CA PRO A 230 -19.31 -39.44 20.13
C PRO A 230 -19.37 -37.92 20.05
N THR A 231 -19.93 -37.38 18.96
CA THR A 231 -19.98 -35.96 18.66
C THR A 231 -20.55 -35.12 19.80
N VAL A 232 -21.58 -35.61 20.49
CA VAL A 232 -22.24 -34.88 21.59
C VAL A 232 -21.35 -34.68 22.83
N TYR A 233 -20.24 -35.39 22.93
CA TYR A 233 -19.30 -35.30 24.06
C TYR A 233 -18.04 -34.51 23.70
N ARG A 234 -17.88 -34.06 22.44
CA ARG A 234 -16.67 -33.36 21.99
C ARG A 234 -16.66 -31.92 22.43
N ALA A 235 -15.49 -31.41 22.80
CA ALA A 235 -15.12 -30.02 22.81
C ALA A 235 -14.02 -29.82 21.74
N ASP A 236 -14.44 -29.73 20.48
CA ASP A 236 -13.58 -29.85 19.30
C ASP A 236 -13.11 -28.44 18.87
N ALA A 237 -11.85 -28.10 19.20
CA ALA A 237 -11.25 -26.81 18.84
C ALA A 237 -11.13 -26.65 17.34
N GLY A 238 -10.92 -27.72 16.57
CA GLY A 238 -10.81 -27.68 15.13
C GLY A 238 -12.12 -27.31 14.44
N LEU A 239 -13.24 -27.99 14.88
CA LEU A 239 -14.57 -27.65 14.37
C LEU A 239 -14.97 -26.22 14.75
N ALA A 240 -14.69 -25.80 15.98
CA ALA A 240 -14.96 -24.41 16.42
C ALA A 240 -14.21 -23.37 15.56
N ALA A 241 -12.94 -23.60 15.23
CA ALA A 241 -12.20 -22.75 14.31
C ALA A 241 -12.83 -22.68 12.91
N ALA A 242 -13.25 -23.84 12.36
CA ALA A 242 -13.92 -23.88 11.05
C ALA A 242 -15.25 -23.10 11.06
N LYS A 243 -16.00 -23.14 12.16
CA LYS A 243 -17.23 -22.34 12.32
C LYS A 243 -16.95 -20.85 12.31
N VAL A 244 -15.86 -20.37 12.94
CA VAL A 244 -15.46 -18.97 12.89
C VAL A 244 -15.13 -18.54 11.45
N MET A 245 -14.39 -19.35 10.70
CA MET A 245 -14.09 -19.08 9.28
C MET A 245 -15.35 -19.00 8.43
N THR A 246 -16.29 -19.90 8.62
CA THR A 246 -17.58 -19.90 7.92
C THR A 246 -18.44 -18.69 8.30
N PHE A 247 -18.44 -18.32 9.58
CA PHE A 247 -19.11 -17.12 10.06
C PHE A 247 -18.55 -15.87 9.37
N LEU A 248 -17.23 -15.69 9.35
CA LEU A 248 -16.59 -14.56 8.70
C LEU A 248 -16.94 -14.50 7.21
N ARG A 249 -16.94 -15.64 6.51
CA ARG A 249 -17.35 -15.70 5.10
C ARG A 249 -18.80 -15.23 4.93
N SER A 250 -19.71 -15.63 5.80
CA SER A 250 -21.11 -15.22 5.73
C SER A 250 -21.29 -13.72 5.93
N ARG A 251 -20.41 -13.04 6.69
CA ARG A 251 -20.41 -11.58 6.85
C ARG A 251 -20.03 -10.86 5.56
N CYS A 252 -19.05 -11.41 4.84
CA CYS A 252 -18.64 -10.86 3.53
C CYS A 252 -19.73 -11.00 2.45
N GLU A 253 -20.61 -12.01 2.57
CA GLU A 253 -21.66 -12.31 1.58
C GLU A 253 -23.00 -11.62 1.88
N LEU A 254 -23.08 -10.79 2.91
CA LEU A 254 -24.30 -10.00 3.18
C LEU A 254 -24.58 -9.02 2.03
N PRO A 255 -25.84 -8.80 1.63
CA PRO A 255 -26.20 -7.84 0.61
C PRO A 255 -25.63 -6.43 0.91
N GLY A 256 -24.87 -5.88 -0.04
CA GLY A 256 -24.25 -4.54 0.11
C GLY A 256 -23.01 -4.53 1.03
N SER A 257 -22.54 -5.69 1.52
CA SER A 257 -21.31 -5.75 2.31
C SER A 257 -20.10 -5.36 1.46
N ARG A 258 -19.25 -4.49 2.01
CA ARG A 258 -17.91 -4.17 1.49
C ARG A 258 -16.83 -4.83 2.36
N THR A 259 -17.23 -5.71 3.30
CA THR A 259 -16.31 -6.43 4.19
C THR A 259 -15.58 -7.52 3.42
N VAL A 260 -14.28 -7.61 3.61
CA VAL A 260 -13.48 -8.78 3.25
C VAL A 260 -12.87 -9.39 4.51
N ALA A 261 -12.81 -10.72 4.58
CA ALA A 261 -12.23 -11.40 5.73
C ALA A 261 -11.43 -12.63 5.28
N THR A 262 -10.27 -12.83 5.90
CA THR A 262 -9.35 -13.92 5.58
C THR A 262 -8.80 -14.55 6.85
N THR A 263 -8.68 -15.89 6.83
CA THR A 263 -7.88 -16.66 7.77
C THR A 263 -6.62 -17.13 7.05
N GLY A 264 -5.51 -16.41 7.25
CA GLY A 264 -4.25 -16.67 6.53
C GLY A 264 -3.38 -17.75 7.19
N CYS A 265 -3.49 -17.93 8.50
CA CYS A 265 -2.71 -18.91 9.27
C CYS A 265 -3.63 -19.73 10.15
N ILE A 266 -3.38 -21.05 10.24
CA ILE A 266 -4.03 -21.94 11.20
C ILE A 266 -3.07 -23.05 11.63
N ALA A 267 -3.12 -23.40 12.91
CA ALA A 267 -2.43 -24.54 13.48
C ALA A 267 -3.33 -25.29 14.46
N PHE A 268 -3.23 -26.60 14.46
CA PHE A 268 -3.93 -27.50 15.40
C PHE A 268 -2.92 -28.23 16.28
N GLU A 269 -3.33 -28.51 17.53
CA GLU A 269 -2.58 -29.36 18.44
C GLU A 269 -3.50 -30.54 18.87
N PRO A 270 -3.01 -31.80 18.80
CA PRO A 270 -1.66 -32.23 18.47
C PRO A 270 -1.41 -32.43 16.97
N ASN A 271 -2.32 -32.03 16.08
CA ASN A 271 -2.22 -32.17 14.62
C ASN A 271 -2.02 -33.64 14.17
N ALA A 272 -2.87 -34.52 14.65
CA ALA A 272 -2.85 -35.96 14.36
C ALA A 272 -4.19 -36.42 13.77
N ILE A 273 -4.15 -37.29 12.74
CA ILE A 273 -5.33 -37.66 11.92
C ILE A 273 -6.45 -38.34 12.73
N ASN A 274 -6.11 -39.04 13.81
CA ASN A 274 -7.05 -39.81 14.63
C ASN A 274 -7.34 -39.21 16.01
N VAL A 275 -7.05 -37.90 16.17
CA VAL A 275 -7.20 -37.15 17.43
C VAL A 275 -8.09 -35.95 17.20
N ILE A 276 -9.07 -35.74 18.06
CA ILE A 276 -9.84 -34.49 18.10
C ILE A 276 -8.92 -33.39 18.57
N PRO A 277 -8.76 -32.23 17.82
CA PRO A 277 -7.88 -31.17 18.23
C PRO A 277 -8.28 -30.58 19.60
N GLY A 278 -7.36 -30.60 20.53
CA GLY A 278 -7.52 -29.93 21.82
C GLY A 278 -7.26 -28.44 21.78
N LYS A 279 -6.54 -27.96 20.72
CA LYS A 279 -6.27 -26.54 20.55
C LYS A 279 -6.21 -26.19 19.08
N ALA A 280 -6.74 -25.00 18.74
CA ALA A 280 -6.59 -24.35 17.45
C ALA A 280 -6.10 -22.92 17.65
N VAL A 281 -5.08 -22.50 16.88
CA VAL A 281 -4.58 -21.12 16.83
C VAL A 281 -4.65 -20.64 15.39
N PHE A 282 -5.31 -19.53 15.14
CA PHE A 282 -5.44 -18.99 13.79
C PHE A 282 -5.51 -17.45 13.81
N THR A 283 -5.26 -16.85 12.64
CA THR A 283 -5.36 -15.41 12.45
C THR A 283 -6.62 -15.05 11.69
N VAL A 284 -7.16 -13.87 11.99
CA VAL A 284 -8.29 -13.27 11.29
C VAL A 284 -7.85 -11.89 10.82
N ASP A 285 -8.01 -11.62 9.53
CA ASP A 285 -7.87 -10.32 8.89
C ASP A 285 -9.27 -9.89 8.42
N VAL A 286 -9.82 -8.84 9.04
CA VAL A 286 -11.11 -8.23 8.65
C VAL A 286 -10.85 -6.83 8.15
N ARG A 287 -11.38 -6.49 6.98
CA ARG A 287 -11.23 -5.17 6.36
C ARG A 287 -12.57 -4.61 5.94
N ASN A 288 -12.72 -3.30 6.08
CA ASN A 288 -13.88 -2.57 5.56
C ASN A 288 -13.50 -1.08 5.35
N PRO A 289 -13.95 -0.43 4.26
CA PRO A 289 -13.68 0.99 4.02
C PRO A 289 -14.49 1.94 4.91
N ASP A 290 -15.54 1.46 5.58
CA ASP A 290 -16.33 2.22 6.54
C ASP A 290 -15.92 1.89 7.97
N ALA A 291 -15.56 2.91 8.77
CA ALA A 291 -15.09 2.74 10.14
C ALA A 291 -16.18 2.18 11.09
N ALA A 292 -17.44 2.56 10.89
CA ALA A 292 -18.54 2.07 11.72
C ALA A 292 -18.86 0.61 11.38
N GLN A 293 -18.82 0.26 10.08
CA GLN A 293 -18.97 -1.13 9.65
C GLN A 293 -17.82 -2.01 10.13
N LEU A 294 -16.56 -1.55 10.05
CA LEU A 294 -15.43 -2.29 10.59
C LEU A 294 -15.61 -2.57 12.08
N CYS A 295 -16.03 -1.57 12.87
CA CYS A 295 -16.36 -1.76 14.28
C CYS A 295 -17.51 -2.75 14.48
N ALA A 296 -18.54 -2.70 13.64
CA ALA A 296 -19.68 -3.62 13.71
C ALA A 296 -19.26 -5.06 13.39
N GLU A 297 -18.35 -5.27 12.44
CA GLU A 297 -17.79 -6.60 12.13
C GLU A 297 -16.91 -7.14 13.27
N GLU A 298 -16.08 -6.26 13.88
CA GLU A 298 -15.29 -6.63 15.06
C GLU A 298 -16.21 -7.07 16.23
N GLN A 299 -17.31 -6.33 16.45
CA GLN A 299 -18.28 -6.67 17.49
C GLN A 299 -19.05 -7.96 17.16
N ALA A 300 -19.49 -8.13 15.91
CA ALA A 300 -20.18 -9.32 15.48
C ALA A 300 -19.29 -10.58 15.65
N LEU A 301 -18.00 -10.48 15.37
CA LEU A 301 -17.05 -11.54 15.64
C LEU A 301 -16.94 -11.84 17.14
N ALA A 302 -16.79 -10.82 17.99
CA ALA A 302 -16.69 -10.99 19.44
C ALA A 302 -17.94 -11.65 20.05
N ASP A 303 -19.13 -11.25 19.60
CA ASP A 303 -20.39 -11.81 20.03
C ASP A 303 -20.51 -13.28 19.60
N TYR A 304 -20.12 -13.58 18.35
CA TYR A 304 -20.11 -14.96 17.83
C TYR A 304 -19.14 -15.87 18.62
N LEU A 305 -17.95 -15.39 18.93
CA LEU A 305 -16.97 -16.13 19.74
C LEU A 305 -17.51 -16.42 21.14
N THR A 306 -18.19 -15.46 21.77
CA THR A 306 -18.82 -15.62 23.09
C THR A 306 -19.91 -16.68 23.08
N GLU A 307 -20.72 -16.76 22.01
CA GLU A 307 -21.75 -17.77 21.87
C GLU A 307 -21.15 -19.14 21.55
N LEU A 308 -20.09 -19.16 20.74
CA LEU A 308 -19.40 -20.40 20.37
C LEU A 308 -18.76 -21.09 21.59
N GLU A 309 -18.22 -20.32 22.55
CA GLU A 309 -17.70 -20.88 23.82
C GLU A 309 -18.73 -21.73 24.53
N LYS A 310 -19.99 -21.27 24.56
CA LYS A 310 -21.09 -21.98 25.25
C LYS A 310 -21.56 -23.17 24.46
N THR A 311 -21.76 -23.00 23.15
CA THR A 311 -22.35 -24.04 22.30
C THR A 311 -21.40 -25.19 22.04
N ASP A 312 -20.12 -24.94 21.87
CA ASP A 312 -19.09 -25.90 21.53
C ASP A 312 -18.26 -26.34 22.76
N ARG A 313 -18.53 -25.74 23.93
CA ARG A 313 -17.85 -26.06 25.22
C ARG A 313 -16.34 -25.90 25.12
N VAL A 314 -15.90 -24.87 24.42
CA VAL A 314 -14.50 -24.49 24.23
C VAL A 314 -14.21 -23.19 24.99
N LYS A 315 -12.94 -22.92 25.25
CA LYS A 315 -12.49 -21.63 25.76
C LYS A 315 -11.83 -20.86 24.64
N ILE A 316 -12.16 -19.57 24.48
CA ILE A 316 -11.62 -18.74 23.39
C ILE A 316 -10.92 -17.53 23.97
N THR A 317 -9.72 -17.26 23.45
CA THR A 317 -8.97 -16.02 23.74
C THR A 317 -8.61 -15.33 22.45
N THR A 318 -8.66 -13.99 22.48
CA THR A 318 -8.34 -13.14 21.32
C THR A 318 -7.19 -12.21 21.68
N GLU A 319 -6.28 -12.02 20.73
CA GLU A 319 -5.19 -11.04 20.81
C GLU A 319 -5.28 -10.12 19.59
N ARG A 320 -5.38 -8.82 19.82
CA ARG A 320 -5.31 -7.83 18.72
C ARG A 320 -3.88 -7.67 18.26
N LEU A 321 -3.60 -8.01 17.00
CA LEU A 321 -2.29 -7.89 16.38
C LEU A 321 -2.08 -6.50 15.77
N SER A 322 -3.11 -5.98 15.06
CA SER A 322 -3.07 -4.66 14.45
C SER A 322 -4.47 -4.12 14.24
N ARG A 323 -4.60 -2.77 14.19
CA ARG A 323 -5.83 -2.10 13.78
C ARG A 323 -5.50 -0.73 13.18
N PHE A 324 -5.94 -0.54 11.94
CA PHE A 324 -5.88 0.73 11.25
C PHE A 324 -7.30 1.19 10.90
N ALA A 325 -7.56 2.49 11.10
CA ALA A 325 -8.82 3.07 10.65
C ALA A 325 -8.83 3.19 9.13
N PRO A 326 -9.99 3.08 8.46
CA PRO A 326 -10.10 3.42 7.06
C PRO A 326 -9.82 4.90 6.85
N VAL A 327 -9.38 5.25 5.64
CA VAL A 327 -9.09 6.62 5.23
C VAL A 327 -10.02 7.00 4.10
N LEU A 328 -10.70 8.15 4.22
CA LEU A 328 -11.41 8.77 3.12
C LEU A 328 -10.48 9.77 2.44
N PHE A 329 -10.38 9.69 1.13
CA PHE A 329 -9.62 10.64 0.35
C PHE A 329 -10.41 11.92 0.04
N ASP A 330 -9.71 12.95 -0.45
CA ASP A 330 -10.31 14.25 -0.74
C ASP A 330 -11.25 14.20 -1.95
N GLU A 331 -12.52 14.44 -1.73
CA GLU A 331 -13.57 14.40 -2.76
C GLU A 331 -13.28 15.35 -3.94
N GLY A 332 -12.65 16.49 -3.67
CA GLY A 332 -12.30 17.46 -4.73
C GLY A 332 -11.21 16.90 -5.66
N ILE A 333 -10.21 16.20 -5.10
CA ILE A 333 -9.14 15.58 -5.92
C ILE A 333 -9.68 14.33 -6.62
N VAL A 334 -10.50 13.52 -5.96
CA VAL A 334 -11.15 12.35 -6.59
C VAL A 334 -11.96 12.79 -7.82
N ARG A 335 -12.73 13.88 -7.72
CA ARG A 335 -13.45 14.47 -8.87
C ARG A 335 -12.51 14.97 -9.96
N LEU A 336 -11.37 15.58 -9.62
CA LEU A 336 -10.38 15.97 -10.62
C LEU A 336 -9.85 14.77 -11.40
N VAL A 337 -9.70 13.61 -10.77
CA VAL A 337 -9.32 12.35 -11.44
C VAL A 337 -10.41 11.92 -12.41
N GLU A 338 -11.68 11.90 -11.98
CA GLU A 338 -12.83 11.55 -12.83
C GLU A 338 -12.95 12.50 -14.03
N ASP A 339 -12.90 13.81 -13.79
CA ASP A 339 -12.99 14.84 -14.84
C ASP A 339 -11.83 14.74 -15.83
N SER A 340 -10.60 14.47 -15.35
CA SER A 340 -9.43 14.29 -16.20
C SER A 340 -9.52 13.03 -17.05
N ALA A 341 -10.00 11.93 -16.52
CA ALA A 341 -10.25 10.71 -17.26
C ALA A 341 -11.33 10.94 -18.35
N ALA A 342 -12.44 11.58 -17.97
CA ALA A 342 -13.52 11.91 -18.90
C ALA A 342 -13.07 12.82 -20.05
N ALA A 343 -12.27 13.86 -19.75
CA ALA A 343 -11.70 14.76 -20.75
C ALA A 343 -10.79 14.05 -21.77
N ARG A 344 -10.19 12.92 -21.36
CA ARG A 344 -9.37 12.05 -22.21
C ARG A 344 -10.17 10.91 -22.86
N SER A 345 -11.48 10.87 -22.66
CA SER A 345 -12.36 9.79 -23.13
C SER A 345 -11.95 8.41 -22.59
N LEU A 346 -11.39 8.36 -21.39
CA LEU A 346 -11.04 7.13 -20.68
C LEU A 346 -12.21 6.70 -19.80
N SER A 347 -12.46 5.39 -19.73
CA SER A 347 -13.39 4.82 -18.75
C SER A 347 -12.82 4.99 -17.33
N CYS A 348 -13.69 5.40 -16.40
CA CYS A 348 -13.31 5.64 -15.03
C CYS A 348 -14.38 5.13 -14.07
N ARG A 349 -13.95 4.62 -12.91
CA ARG A 349 -14.86 4.31 -11.79
C ARG A 349 -14.25 4.72 -10.47
N ARG A 350 -15.09 5.05 -9.50
CA ARG A 350 -14.68 5.17 -8.10
C ARG A 350 -14.46 3.80 -7.50
N MET A 351 -13.44 3.68 -6.67
CA MET A 351 -13.12 2.43 -6.01
C MET A 351 -12.36 2.62 -4.71
N THR A 352 -12.37 1.56 -3.90
CA THR A 352 -11.59 1.44 -2.66
C THR A 352 -10.21 0.86 -2.96
N SER A 353 -9.16 1.37 -2.31
CA SER A 353 -7.89 0.65 -2.23
C SER A 353 -8.00 -0.52 -1.27
N GLY A 354 -7.67 -1.72 -1.75
CA GLY A 354 -7.58 -2.94 -0.94
C GLY A 354 -6.28 -3.07 -0.17
N ALA A 355 -5.23 -2.34 -0.57
CA ALA A 355 -3.90 -2.36 0.04
C ALA A 355 -3.61 -1.04 0.78
N GLY A 356 -2.71 -1.09 1.78
CA GLY A 356 -2.10 0.11 2.36
C GLY A 356 -1.22 0.77 1.32
N GLN A 357 -1.12 2.10 1.34
CA GLN A 357 -0.30 2.89 0.41
C GLN A 357 0.22 4.14 1.13
N ASP A 358 1.27 4.77 0.60
CA ASP A 358 1.82 6.02 1.14
C ASP A 358 0.76 7.13 1.23
N ALA A 359 -0.18 7.16 0.29
CA ALA A 359 -1.34 8.06 0.29
C ALA A 359 -2.16 7.98 1.60
N GLN A 360 -2.25 6.80 2.23
CA GLN A 360 -2.91 6.64 3.53
C GLN A 360 -2.26 7.50 4.62
N MET A 361 -0.95 7.61 4.58
CA MET A 361 -0.20 8.38 5.57
C MET A 361 -0.29 9.87 5.25
N LEU A 362 -0.21 10.25 3.99
CA LEU A 362 -0.28 11.65 3.53
C LEU A 362 -1.67 12.27 3.74
N ALA A 363 -2.74 11.48 3.66
CA ALA A 363 -4.10 11.91 3.96
C ALA A 363 -4.28 12.44 5.41
N ARG A 364 -3.33 12.16 6.30
CA ARG A 364 -3.33 12.71 7.67
C ARG A 364 -2.93 14.18 7.73
N ILE A 365 -2.23 14.68 6.71
CA ILE A 365 -1.61 16.01 6.73
C ILE A 365 -2.01 16.91 5.56
N CYS A 366 -2.59 16.36 4.49
CA CYS A 366 -3.06 17.15 3.35
C CYS A 366 -4.19 16.43 2.60
N PRO A 367 -4.97 17.16 1.79
CA PRO A 367 -5.89 16.59 0.80
C PRO A 367 -5.15 15.60 -0.10
N THR A 368 -5.69 14.39 -0.24
CA THR A 368 -5.01 13.27 -0.91
C THR A 368 -5.99 12.47 -1.75
N ALA A 369 -5.55 11.92 -2.88
CA ALA A 369 -6.25 10.90 -3.64
C ALA A 369 -5.26 10.00 -4.38
N MET A 370 -5.76 8.88 -4.94
CA MET A 370 -4.98 7.96 -5.75
C MET A 370 -5.64 7.73 -7.11
N ILE A 371 -4.80 7.36 -8.08
CA ILE A 371 -5.20 6.98 -9.43
C ILE A 371 -4.72 5.55 -9.65
N PHE A 372 -5.65 4.61 -9.86
CA PHE A 372 -5.31 3.23 -10.20
C PHE A 372 -5.38 2.98 -11.70
N VAL A 373 -4.48 2.10 -12.14
CA VAL A 373 -4.49 1.48 -13.46
C VAL A 373 -4.61 -0.04 -13.34
N PRO A 374 -5.15 -0.75 -14.35
CA PRO A 374 -5.40 -2.19 -14.26
C PRO A 374 -4.15 -3.02 -13.98
N SER A 375 -4.29 -4.03 -13.15
CA SER A 375 -3.31 -5.11 -12.96
C SER A 375 -3.80 -6.36 -13.68
N VAL A 376 -3.01 -6.90 -14.60
CA VAL A 376 -3.38 -8.10 -15.38
C VAL A 376 -3.60 -9.28 -14.43
N ARG A 377 -4.79 -9.85 -14.47
CA ARG A 377 -5.28 -10.90 -13.55
C ARG A 377 -5.25 -10.52 -12.07
N GLY A 378 -5.13 -9.23 -11.76
CA GLY A 378 -4.99 -8.74 -10.38
C GLY A 378 -3.71 -9.21 -9.68
N ILE A 379 -2.68 -9.60 -10.44
CA ILE A 379 -1.42 -10.11 -9.87
C ILE A 379 -0.55 -8.96 -9.44
N SER A 380 -0.15 -8.95 -8.16
CA SER A 380 0.89 -8.10 -7.57
C SER A 380 1.71 -8.88 -6.54
N HIS A 381 2.82 -8.30 -6.04
CA HIS A 381 3.79 -8.99 -5.17
C HIS A 381 4.30 -10.31 -5.77
N ASN A 382 4.48 -10.32 -7.08
CA ASN A 382 4.76 -11.51 -7.86
C ASN A 382 5.55 -11.14 -9.12
N PRO A 383 6.52 -11.96 -9.58
CA PRO A 383 7.28 -11.68 -10.80
C PRO A 383 6.41 -11.64 -12.08
N LEU A 384 5.20 -12.17 -12.05
CA LEU A 384 4.22 -12.13 -13.14
C LEU A 384 3.34 -10.87 -13.13
N GLU A 385 3.59 -9.93 -12.23
CA GLU A 385 2.92 -8.63 -12.20
C GLU A 385 3.07 -7.92 -13.54
N LEU A 386 1.94 -7.46 -14.07
CA LEU A 386 1.89 -6.78 -15.35
C LEU A 386 0.77 -5.75 -15.39
N THR A 387 1.10 -4.58 -15.93
CA THR A 387 0.15 -3.57 -16.38
C THR A 387 0.50 -3.26 -17.83
N HIS A 388 -0.50 -3.17 -18.70
CA HIS A 388 -0.26 -2.89 -20.12
C HIS A 388 0.25 -1.46 -20.32
N ASP A 389 1.15 -1.28 -21.29
CA ASP A 389 1.78 0.03 -21.58
C ASP A 389 0.75 1.14 -21.80
N ALA A 390 -0.36 0.82 -22.48
CA ALA A 390 -1.45 1.78 -22.70
C ALA A 390 -2.12 2.25 -21.39
N ASP A 391 -2.27 1.36 -20.40
CA ASP A 391 -2.85 1.68 -19.08
C ASP A 391 -1.87 2.49 -18.23
N VAL A 392 -0.57 2.12 -18.27
CA VAL A 392 0.50 2.91 -17.66
C VAL A 392 0.50 4.35 -18.20
N ALA A 393 0.42 4.50 -19.51
CA ALA A 393 0.37 5.82 -20.15
C ALA A 393 -0.93 6.57 -19.84
N ALA A 394 -2.07 5.89 -19.80
CA ALA A 394 -3.36 6.48 -19.46
C ALA A 394 -3.37 7.07 -18.04
N GLY A 395 -2.94 6.31 -17.03
CA GLY A 395 -2.87 6.78 -15.65
C GLY A 395 -1.90 7.94 -15.47
N ALA A 396 -0.71 7.88 -16.09
CA ALA A 396 0.27 8.97 -16.05
C ALA A 396 -0.26 10.25 -16.73
N ASN A 397 -1.06 10.13 -17.77
CA ASN A 397 -1.72 11.27 -18.43
C ASN A 397 -2.83 11.88 -17.54
N VAL A 398 -3.59 11.07 -16.81
CA VAL A 398 -4.57 11.56 -15.82
C VAL A 398 -3.83 12.26 -14.68
N LEU A 399 -2.74 11.69 -14.18
CA LEU A 399 -1.89 12.32 -13.16
C LEU A 399 -1.35 13.67 -13.64
N LEU A 400 -0.93 13.78 -14.90
CA LEU A 400 -0.48 15.04 -15.52
C LEU A 400 -1.54 16.14 -15.41
N ASP A 401 -2.78 15.82 -15.78
CA ASP A 401 -3.88 16.80 -15.74
C ASP A 401 -4.22 17.21 -14.30
N VAL A 402 -4.28 16.25 -13.38
CA VAL A 402 -4.59 16.52 -11.97
C VAL A 402 -3.51 17.39 -11.34
N VAL A 403 -2.23 17.02 -11.50
CA VAL A 403 -1.10 17.79 -10.94
C VAL A 403 -1.04 19.19 -11.56
N ALA A 404 -1.24 19.33 -12.87
CA ALA A 404 -1.26 20.64 -13.52
C ALA A 404 -2.38 21.54 -12.96
N GLN A 405 -3.59 21.01 -12.74
CA GLN A 405 -4.71 21.77 -12.18
C GLN A 405 -4.48 22.16 -10.72
N LEU A 406 -3.92 21.28 -9.91
CA LEU A 406 -3.58 21.58 -8.51
C LEU A 406 -2.45 22.62 -8.41
N ALA A 407 -1.46 22.54 -9.28
CA ALA A 407 -0.31 23.43 -9.29
C ALA A 407 -0.60 24.81 -9.93
N ALA A 408 -1.70 24.96 -10.64
CA ALA A 408 -2.14 26.25 -11.22
C ALA A 408 -2.89 27.14 -10.24
N LYS A 409 -3.26 26.64 -9.07
CA LYS A 409 -4.00 27.34 -7.99
C LYS A 409 -3.00 27.87 -6.92
#